data_bbd15ad7a9a64106c28c2b6c129d153e
#
_entry.id   bbd15ad7a9a64106c28c2b6c129d153e
#
_cell.length_a   1.000
_cell.length_b   1.000
_cell.length_c   1.000
_cell.angle_alpha   90.00
_cell.angle_beta   90.00
_cell.angle_gamma   90.00
#
_symmetry.space_group_name_H-M   'P 1'
#
loop_
_entity.id
_entity.type
_entity.pdbx_description
1 polymer ?
#
loop_
_entity_poly.entity_id
_entity_poly.type
_entity_poly.pdbx_seq_one_letter_code
_entity_poly.pdbx_strand_id
1 'polypeptide(L)'
;MKSKGFVGLGVMGFPMASHLKKGGHDVRVYNRSEEKSIKWAKSTGGNFFSTPEEVAEGCDVVFVCVGRDEDVRSVVAGENGLLKNLKPGSIIVDHTTTSATLAKEMSSECLKQEIAFIDAPLSGGQIGAETGKLTIMAGGNIEAFNKTKELLNLYSKFVR
;
A
#
# COMPACT_ATOMS: atom_id res chain seq x y z
N MET A 1 0.74 -8.04 -17.38
CA MET A 1 -0.02 -7.52 -16.24
C MET A 1 0.92 -7.06 -15.15
N LYS A 2 0.68 -5.91 -14.57
CA LYS A 2 1.58 -5.35 -13.56
C LYS A 2 1.24 -5.89 -12.16
N SER A 3 2.28 -6.05 -11.34
CA SER A 3 2.13 -6.49 -9.96
C SER A 3 1.59 -5.38 -9.07
N LYS A 4 1.09 -5.76 -7.91
CA LYS A 4 0.67 -4.83 -6.87
C LYS A 4 1.57 -5.02 -5.67
N GLY A 5 1.99 -3.94 -5.03
CA GLY A 5 2.84 -4.01 -3.85
C GLY A 5 2.03 -3.75 -2.58
N PHE A 6 2.45 -4.35 -1.48
CA PHE A 6 1.87 -4.05 -0.17
C PHE A 6 2.98 -4.00 0.89
N VAL A 7 3.16 -2.85 1.49
CA VAL A 7 4.18 -2.60 2.51
C VAL A 7 3.52 -2.44 3.87
N GLY A 8 3.82 -3.35 4.79
CA GLY A 8 3.26 -3.37 6.14
C GLY A 8 2.23 -4.46 6.31
N LEU A 9 2.59 -5.50 7.08
CA LEU A 9 1.74 -6.68 7.31
C LEU A 9 1.33 -6.82 8.77
N GLY A 10 0.91 -5.71 9.36
CA GLY A 10 0.32 -5.71 10.69
C GLY A 10 -1.09 -6.28 10.67
N VAL A 11 -1.84 -6.07 11.76
CA VAL A 11 -3.21 -6.62 11.89
C VAL A 11 -4.15 -6.12 10.80
N MET A 12 -3.87 -4.95 10.23
CA MET A 12 -4.66 -4.40 9.13
C MET A 12 -4.09 -4.80 7.76
N GLY A 13 -2.79 -4.65 7.58
CA GLY A 13 -2.15 -4.88 6.28
C GLY A 13 -2.15 -6.33 5.83
N PHE A 14 -1.94 -7.26 6.74
CA PHE A 14 -1.91 -8.69 6.42
C PHE A 14 -3.21 -9.14 5.72
N PRO A 15 -4.40 -8.90 6.29
CA PRO A 15 -5.64 -9.29 5.60
C PRO A 15 -5.92 -8.49 4.35
N MET A 16 -5.56 -7.20 4.30
CA MET A 16 -5.76 -6.40 3.10
C MET A 16 -4.94 -6.93 1.91
N ALA A 17 -3.66 -7.22 2.14
CA ALA A 17 -2.81 -7.81 1.12
C ALA A 17 -3.35 -9.18 0.67
N SER A 18 -3.91 -9.95 1.61
CA SER A 18 -4.51 -11.25 1.31
C SER A 18 -5.73 -11.11 0.41
N HIS A 19 -6.57 -10.09 0.62
CA HIS A 19 -7.71 -9.85 -0.25
C HIS A 19 -7.30 -9.49 -1.67
N LEU A 20 -6.23 -8.72 -1.83
CA LEU A 20 -5.68 -8.43 -3.16
C LEU A 20 -5.25 -9.71 -3.87
N LYS A 21 -4.58 -10.59 -3.14
CA LYS A 21 -4.12 -11.87 -3.70
C LYS A 21 -5.29 -12.76 -4.10
N LYS A 22 -6.32 -12.85 -3.25
CA LYS A 22 -7.55 -13.59 -3.55
C LYS A 22 -8.29 -13.01 -4.76
N GLY A 23 -8.15 -11.73 -4.99
CA GLY A 23 -8.74 -11.05 -6.15
C GLY A 23 -8.02 -11.34 -7.46
N GLY A 24 -7.00 -12.18 -7.45
CA GLY A 24 -6.29 -12.59 -8.67
C GLY A 24 -5.06 -11.78 -9.02
N HIS A 25 -4.63 -10.89 -8.14
CA HIS A 25 -3.45 -10.05 -8.40
C HIS A 25 -2.15 -10.74 -7.98
N ASP A 26 -1.07 -10.43 -8.69
CA ASP A 26 0.27 -10.77 -8.26
C ASP A 26 0.69 -9.74 -7.21
N VAL A 27 0.82 -10.18 -5.97
CA VAL A 27 1.08 -9.28 -4.84
C VAL A 27 2.48 -9.50 -4.29
N ARG A 28 3.25 -8.41 -4.21
CA ARG A 28 4.62 -8.36 -3.72
C ARG A 28 4.60 -7.63 -2.39
N VAL A 29 5.09 -8.26 -1.32
CA VAL A 29 4.97 -7.67 0.02
C VAL A 29 6.32 -7.44 0.68
N TYR A 30 6.32 -6.50 1.62
CA TYR A 30 7.42 -6.24 2.54
C TYR A 30 6.86 -5.93 3.92
N ASN A 31 7.52 -6.42 4.94
CA ASN A 31 7.26 -6.04 6.32
C ASN A 31 8.60 -5.93 7.05
N ARG A 32 8.73 -4.97 7.94
CA ARG A 32 9.96 -4.78 8.72
C ARG A 32 10.33 -6.05 9.49
N SER A 33 9.34 -6.73 10.07
CA SER A 33 9.52 -8.04 10.66
C SER A 33 9.35 -9.09 9.56
N GLU A 34 10.44 -9.72 9.14
CA GLU A 34 10.43 -10.68 8.04
C GLU A 34 9.59 -11.92 8.34
N GLU A 35 9.44 -12.30 9.60
CA GLU A 35 8.60 -13.43 10.01
C GLU A 35 7.16 -13.29 9.49
N LYS A 36 6.61 -12.08 9.54
CA LYS A 36 5.26 -11.83 9.04
C LYS A 36 5.18 -11.94 7.52
N SER A 37 6.21 -11.51 6.82
CA SER A 37 6.29 -11.64 5.37
C SER A 37 6.33 -13.11 4.96
N ILE A 38 7.13 -13.91 5.63
CA ILE A 38 7.24 -15.35 5.38
C ILE A 38 5.89 -16.03 5.64
N LYS A 39 5.26 -15.71 6.76
CA LYS A 39 3.95 -16.27 7.12
C LYS A 39 2.90 -15.92 6.06
N TRP A 40 2.89 -14.67 5.62
CA TRP A 40 1.95 -14.21 4.59
C TRP A 40 2.17 -14.97 3.28
N ALA A 41 3.42 -15.10 2.84
CA ALA A 41 3.75 -15.81 1.60
C ALA A 41 3.32 -17.27 1.66
N LYS A 42 3.55 -17.94 2.80
CA LYS A 42 3.14 -19.34 2.99
C LYS A 42 1.63 -19.49 2.95
N SER A 43 0.88 -18.55 3.53
CA SER A 43 -0.58 -18.67 3.60
C SER A 43 -1.29 -18.28 2.32
N THR A 44 -0.67 -17.47 1.47
CA THR A 44 -1.32 -16.90 0.27
C THR A 44 -0.71 -17.38 -1.05
N GLY A 45 0.51 -17.88 -1.02
CA GLY A 45 1.25 -18.19 -2.24
C GLY A 45 1.88 -16.96 -2.91
N GLY A 46 1.81 -15.79 -2.29
CA GLY A 46 2.43 -14.58 -2.80
C GLY A 46 3.92 -14.52 -2.52
N ASN A 47 4.55 -13.43 -2.94
CA ASN A 47 6.00 -13.24 -2.82
C ASN A 47 6.34 -12.14 -1.83
N PHE A 48 7.41 -12.32 -1.07
CA PHE A 48 7.92 -11.29 -0.16
C PHE A 48 9.33 -10.88 -0.52
N PHE A 49 9.71 -9.68 -0.07
CA PHE A 49 11.00 -9.07 -0.39
C PHE A 49 11.59 -8.40 0.84
N SER A 50 12.89 -8.12 0.79
CA SER A 50 13.63 -7.61 1.94
C SER A 50 13.59 -6.09 2.09
N THR A 51 13.17 -5.36 1.05
CA THR A 51 13.07 -3.90 1.08
C THR A 51 11.85 -3.42 0.30
N PRO A 52 11.33 -2.22 0.63
CA PRO A 52 10.29 -1.60 -0.19
C PRO A 52 10.73 -1.38 -1.64
N GLU A 53 11.99 -1.02 -1.84
CA GLU A 53 12.54 -0.83 -3.18
C GLU A 53 12.36 -2.07 -4.05
N GLU A 54 12.63 -3.24 -3.49
CA GLU A 54 12.45 -4.52 -4.21
C GLU A 54 10.97 -4.80 -4.49
N VAL A 55 10.08 -4.46 -3.55
CA VAL A 55 8.64 -4.61 -3.76
C VAL A 55 8.19 -3.80 -4.98
N ALA A 56 8.71 -2.60 -5.12
CA ALA A 56 8.29 -1.67 -6.16
C ALA A 56 8.55 -2.17 -7.58
N GLU A 57 9.51 -3.06 -7.76
CA GLU A 57 9.85 -3.54 -9.11
C GLU A 57 8.66 -4.20 -9.79
N GLY A 58 8.30 -3.69 -10.96
CA GLY A 58 7.18 -4.23 -11.74
C GLY A 58 5.79 -3.85 -11.22
N CYS A 59 5.70 -3.02 -10.18
CA CYS A 59 4.41 -2.59 -9.65
C CYS A 59 3.93 -1.29 -10.32
N ASP A 60 2.63 -1.20 -10.54
CA ASP A 60 1.98 0.05 -10.93
C ASP A 60 1.25 0.71 -9.75
N VAL A 61 0.90 -0.07 -8.74
CA VAL A 61 0.26 0.43 -7.51
C VAL A 61 0.91 -0.25 -6.32
N VAL A 62 1.29 0.53 -5.31
CA VAL A 62 1.79 0.02 -4.04
C VAL A 62 0.98 0.60 -2.89
N PHE A 63 0.48 -0.28 -2.03
CA PHE A 63 -0.25 0.10 -0.82
C PHE A 63 0.69 0.11 0.37
N VAL A 64 0.52 1.08 1.26
CA VAL A 64 1.34 1.23 2.46
C VAL A 64 0.42 1.26 3.69
N CYS A 65 0.73 0.44 4.70
CA CYS A 65 0.02 0.44 5.97
C CYS A 65 1.01 0.12 7.08
N VAL A 66 1.64 1.15 7.61
CA VAL A 66 2.70 1.03 8.62
C VAL A 66 2.31 1.78 9.89
N GLY A 67 3.23 2.02 10.81
CA GLY A 67 2.89 2.50 12.15
C GLY A 67 2.64 4.00 12.27
N ARG A 68 3.46 4.84 11.65
CA ARG A 68 3.40 6.30 11.87
C ARG A 68 4.14 7.05 10.76
N ASP A 69 4.15 8.39 10.87
CA ASP A 69 4.75 9.29 9.88
C ASP A 69 6.16 8.89 9.48
N GLU A 70 7.03 8.61 10.44
CA GLU A 70 8.42 8.27 10.17
C GLU A 70 8.56 6.99 9.37
N ASP A 71 7.69 6.02 9.64
CA ASP A 71 7.68 4.75 8.93
C ASP A 71 7.24 4.95 7.48
N VAL A 72 6.24 5.80 7.24
CA VAL A 72 5.81 6.12 5.87
C VAL A 72 6.93 6.82 5.13
N ARG A 73 7.54 7.82 5.76
CA ARG A 73 8.65 8.55 5.15
C ARG A 73 9.79 7.61 4.74
N SER A 74 10.11 6.67 5.60
CA SER A 74 11.17 5.69 5.37
C SER A 74 10.84 4.74 4.20
N VAL A 75 9.65 4.15 4.21
CA VAL A 75 9.31 3.16 3.17
C VAL A 75 9.03 3.80 1.81
N VAL A 76 8.60 5.05 1.78
CA VAL A 76 8.34 5.76 0.52
C VAL A 76 9.61 6.40 -0.03
N ALA A 77 10.26 7.24 0.77
CA ALA A 77 11.34 8.12 0.31
C ALA A 77 12.70 7.84 0.94
N GLY A 78 12.83 6.81 1.75
CA GLY A 78 14.08 6.46 2.39
C GLY A 78 15.10 5.82 1.45
N GLU A 79 16.25 5.42 2.00
CA GLU A 79 17.36 4.87 1.23
C GLU A 79 16.97 3.65 0.40
N ASN A 80 16.13 2.77 0.95
CA ASN A 80 15.64 1.59 0.25
C ASN A 80 14.13 1.69 0.01
N GLY A 81 13.64 2.91 -0.22
CA GLY A 81 12.22 3.18 -0.34
C GLY A 81 11.64 2.93 -1.74
N LEU A 82 10.33 3.00 -1.80
CA LEU A 82 9.57 2.74 -3.03
C LEU A 82 9.98 3.64 -4.20
N LEU A 83 10.27 4.91 -3.92
CA LEU A 83 10.61 5.89 -4.96
C LEU A 83 11.90 5.57 -5.72
N LYS A 84 12.74 4.69 -5.16
CA LYS A 84 13.97 4.28 -5.82
C LYS A 84 13.71 3.41 -7.05
N ASN A 85 12.56 2.76 -7.11
CA ASN A 85 12.30 1.75 -8.15
C ASN A 85 10.91 1.84 -8.80
N LEU A 86 10.03 2.71 -8.33
CA LEU A 86 8.76 2.95 -9.00
C LEU A 86 8.97 3.80 -10.25
N LYS A 87 8.24 3.50 -11.28
CA LYS A 87 8.31 4.24 -12.55
C LYS A 87 7.26 5.35 -12.62
N PRO A 88 7.51 6.40 -13.42
CA PRO A 88 6.49 7.42 -13.65
C PRO A 88 5.15 6.82 -14.05
N GLY A 89 4.08 7.38 -13.52
CA GLY A 89 2.73 6.89 -13.72
C GLY A 89 2.25 5.91 -12.67
N SER A 90 3.13 5.46 -11.78
CA SER A 90 2.76 4.58 -10.67
C SER A 90 1.99 5.35 -9.59
N ILE A 91 1.33 4.60 -8.71
CA ILE A 91 0.50 5.16 -7.65
C ILE A 91 0.88 4.52 -6.31
N ILE A 92 1.05 5.34 -5.28
CA ILE A 92 1.19 4.89 -3.90
C ILE A 92 -0.11 5.23 -3.17
N VAL A 93 -0.69 4.24 -2.49
CA VAL A 93 -1.88 4.41 -1.67
C VAL A 93 -1.49 4.18 -0.22
N ASP A 94 -1.56 5.22 0.60
CA ASP A 94 -1.15 5.13 2.00
C ASP A 94 -2.37 5.05 2.92
N HIS A 95 -2.50 3.92 3.60
CA HIS A 95 -3.56 3.67 4.58
C HIS A 95 -3.15 4.01 6.01
N THR A 96 -1.90 4.40 6.21
CA THR A 96 -1.38 4.69 7.55
C THR A 96 -2.08 5.92 8.14
N THR A 97 -2.39 5.87 9.43
CA THR A 97 -2.88 7.05 10.12
C THR A 97 -1.72 8.01 10.34
N THR A 98 -1.69 9.09 9.59
CA THR A 98 -0.59 10.06 9.57
C THR A 98 -1.08 11.49 9.68
N SER A 99 -0.13 12.41 9.87
CA SER A 99 -0.42 13.84 9.89
C SER A 99 -0.69 14.37 8.48
N ALA A 100 -1.46 15.46 8.40
CA ALA A 100 -1.67 16.14 7.13
C ALA A 100 -0.35 16.67 6.55
N THR A 101 0.57 17.06 7.41
CA THR A 101 1.90 17.53 7.00
C THR A 101 2.67 16.44 6.26
N LEU A 102 2.67 15.22 6.80
CA LEU A 102 3.33 14.10 6.12
C LEU A 102 2.69 13.78 4.78
N ALA A 103 1.36 13.77 4.72
CA ALA A 103 0.66 13.47 3.47
C ALA A 103 1.06 14.46 2.38
N LYS A 104 1.16 15.74 2.71
CA LYS A 104 1.61 16.78 1.78
C LYS A 104 3.07 16.59 1.36
N GLU A 105 3.91 16.26 2.32
CA GLU A 105 5.34 16.01 2.06
C GLU A 105 5.52 14.85 1.08
N MET A 106 4.84 13.74 1.34
CA MET A 106 4.95 12.55 0.49
C MET A 106 4.34 12.79 -0.89
N SER A 107 3.23 13.50 -0.96
CA SER A 107 2.62 13.87 -2.24
C SER A 107 3.60 14.69 -3.08
N SER A 108 4.28 15.65 -2.46
CA SER A 108 5.28 16.48 -3.13
C SER A 108 6.48 15.66 -3.62
N GLU A 109 7.01 14.79 -2.77
CA GLU A 109 8.15 13.94 -3.15
C GLU A 109 7.80 12.99 -4.30
N CYS A 110 6.61 12.41 -4.25
CA CYS A 110 6.13 11.51 -5.31
C CYS A 110 5.93 12.26 -6.62
N LEU A 111 5.37 13.46 -6.56
CA LEU A 111 5.11 14.26 -7.74
C LEU A 111 6.39 14.59 -8.52
N LYS A 112 7.51 14.79 -7.84
CA LYS A 112 8.80 15.03 -8.49
C LYS A 112 9.20 13.91 -9.45
N GLN A 113 8.70 12.72 -9.22
CA GLN A 113 8.96 11.54 -10.05
C GLN A 113 7.75 11.10 -10.85
N GLU A 114 6.75 11.96 -10.96
CA GLU A 114 5.49 11.68 -11.68
C GLU A 114 4.77 10.46 -11.11
N ILE A 115 4.80 10.31 -9.79
CA ILE A 115 4.10 9.26 -9.05
C ILE A 115 3.00 9.92 -8.23
N ALA A 116 1.79 9.38 -8.31
CA ALA A 116 0.67 9.88 -7.52
C ALA A 116 0.71 9.30 -6.11
N PHE A 117 0.35 10.10 -5.12
CA PHE A 117 0.23 9.67 -3.73
C PHE A 117 -1.20 9.89 -3.26
N ILE A 118 -1.85 8.82 -2.82
CA ILE A 118 -3.22 8.89 -2.30
C ILE A 118 -3.18 8.62 -0.81
N ASP A 119 -3.68 9.56 -0.01
CA ASP A 119 -3.88 9.39 1.42
C ASP A 119 -5.25 8.76 1.62
N ALA A 120 -5.27 7.54 2.16
CA ALA A 120 -6.49 6.73 2.20
C ALA A 120 -6.71 6.07 3.56
N PRO A 121 -6.95 6.87 4.62
CA PRO A 121 -7.18 6.33 5.95
C PRO A 121 -8.38 5.39 6.01
N LEU A 122 -8.32 4.46 6.95
CA LEU A 122 -9.28 3.36 7.11
C LEU A 122 -10.14 3.53 8.34
N SER A 123 -11.34 3.00 8.27
CA SER A 123 -12.22 2.82 9.41
C SER A 123 -12.83 1.41 9.36
N GLY A 124 -12.97 0.76 10.52
CA GLY A 124 -13.55 -0.58 10.60
C GLY A 124 -12.71 -1.58 11.37
N GLY A 125 -11.48 -1.22 11.72
CA GLY A 125 -10.59 -2.03 12.55
C GLY A 125 -10.21 -3.37 11.95
N GLN A 126 -9.63 -4.24 12.77
CA GLN A 126 -9.15 -5.55 12.35
C GLN A 126 -10.25 -6.41 11.72
N ILE A 127 -11.44 -6.40 12.34
CA ILE A 127 -12.58 -7.18 11.83
C ILE A 127 -12.97 -6.70 10.43
N GLY A 128 -12.99 -5.39 10.22
CA GLY A 128 -13.27 -4.82 8.89
C GLY A 128 -12.23 -5.25 7.86
N ALA A 129 -10.96 -5.24 8.24
CA ALA A 129 -9.88 -5.67 7.35
C ALA A 129 -10.01 -7.15 7.00
N GLU A 130 -10.23 -8.01 8.00
CA GLU A 130 -10.35 -9.46 7.81
C GLU A 130 -11.56 -9.84 6.96
N THR A 131 -12.68 -9.16 7.15
CA THR A 131 -13.92 -9.46 6.42
C THR A 131 -14.07 -8.72 5.10
N GLY A 132 -13.11 -7.86 4.75
CA GLY A 132 -13.19 -7.08 3.52
C GLY A 132 -14.25 -5.99 3.56
N LYS A 133 -14.53 -5.44 4.73
CA LYS A 133 -15.62 -4.48 4.94
C LYS A 133 -15.15 -3.15 5.54
N LEU A 134 -13.97 -2.72 5.17
CA LEU A 134 -13.45 -1.43 5.61
C LEU A 134 -14.18 -0.27 4.94
N THR A 135 -14.15 0.89 5.58
CA THR A 135 -14.53 2.16 4.98
C THR A 135 -13.24 2.92 4.70
N ILE A 136 -13.07 3.41 3.48
CA ILE A 136 -11.87 4.12 3.06
C ILE A 136 -12.24 5.52 2.61
N MET A 137 -11.54 6.51 3.17
CA MET A 137 -11.72 7.92 2.81
C MET A 137 -10.45 8.37 2.11
N ALA A 138 -10.47 8.44 0.79
CA ALA A 138 -9.27 8.72 -0.01
C ALA A 138 -9.17 10.20 -0.38
N GLY A 139 -7.97 10.75 -0.32
CA GLY A 139 -7.65 12.10 -0.77
C GLY A 139 -6.46 12.07 -1.73
N GLY A 140 -6.54 12.86 -2.80
CA GLY A 140 -5.47 12.94 -3.79
C GLY A 140 -6.02 13.18 -5.19
N ASN A 141 -5.22 12.83 -6.18
CA ASN A 141 -5.58 13.01 -7.59
C ASN A 141 -6.72 12.09 -7.99
N ILE A 142 -7.76 12.66 -8.62
CA ILE A 142 -8.97 11.91 -8.97
C ILE A 142 -8.70 10.79 -10.00
N GLU A 143 -7.81 11.02 -10.95
CA GLU A 143 -7.48 10.01 -11.95
C GLU A 143 -6.78 8.81 -11.30
N ALA A 144 -5.84 9.08 -10.39
CA ALA A 144 -5.15 8.04 -9.64
C ALA A 144 -6.13 7.29 -8.76
N PHE A 145 -7.03 7.99 -8.08
CA PHE A 145 -8.07 7.37 -7.27
C PHE A 145 -8.93 6.42 -8.11
N ASN A 146 -9.39 6.87 -9.27
CA ASN A 146 -10.23 6.05 -10.14
C ASN A 146 -9.53 4.79 -10.62
N LYS A 147 -8.22 4.85 -10.85
CA LYS A 147 -7.43 3.69 -11.24
C LYS A 147 -7.28 2.66 -10.12
N THR A 148 -7.38 3.09 -8.86
CA THR A 148 -7.19 2.20 -7.71
C THR A 148 -8.51 1.73 -7.08
N LYS A 149 -9.62 2.31 -7.46
CA LYS A 149 -10.92 2.05 -6.81
C LYS A 149 -11.31 0.57 -6.81
N GLU A 150 -11.12 -0.13 -7.91
CA GLU A 150 -11.44 -1.56 -7.98
C GLU A 150 -10.60 -2.38 -7.02
N LEU A 151 -9.32 -2.00 -6.86
CA LEU A 151 -8.43 -2.67 -5.90
C LEU A 151 -8.89 -2.43 -4.48
N LEU A 152 -9.22 -1.18 -4.15
CA LEU A 152 -9.70 -0.80 -2.82
C LEU A 152 -11.02 -1.51 -2.48
N ASN A 153 -11.87 -1.76 -3.46
CA ASN A 153 -13.12 -2.47 -3.26
C ASN A 153 -12.92 -3.91 -2.81
N LEU A 154 -11.76 -4.50 -3.03
CA LEU A 154 -11.49 -5.88 -2.63
C LEU A 154 -11.47 -6.06 -1.11
N TYR A 155 -11.22 -4.99 -0.34
CA TYR A 155 -11.20 -5.07 1.11
C TYR A 155 -12.02 -3.98 1.81
N SER A 156 -12.93 -3.36 1.08
CA SER A 156 -13.79 -2.33 1.65
C SER A 156 -15.24 -2.54 1.24
N LYS A 157 -16.16 -2.02 2.06
CA LYS A 157 -17.58 -1.94 1.73
C LYS A 157 -17.94 -0.56 1.18
N PHE A 158 -17.07 0.43 1.39
CA PHE A 158 -17.31 1.81 0.99
C PHE A 158 -15.99 2.54 0.77
N VAL A 159 -15.84 3.15 -0.40
CA VAL A 159 -14.67 3.94 -0.78
C VAL A 159 -15.16 5.27 -1.33
N ARG A 160 -14.58 6.35 -0.83
CA ARG A 160 -14.94 7.69 -1.32
C ARG A 160 -13.68 8.53 -1.47
#